data_11b4ee65228712e4e574a2f6f6229dfe
#
_entry.id   11b4ee65228712e4e574a2f6f6229dfe
#
_cell.length_a   1.000
_cell.length_b   1.000
_cell.length_c   1.000
_cell.angle_alpha   90.00
_cell.angle_beta   90.00
_cell.angle_gamma   90.00
#
_symmetry.space_group_name_H-M   'P 1'
#
loop_
_entity.id
_entity.type
_entity.pdbx_description
1 polymer ?
#
loop_
_entity_poly.entity_id
_entity_poly.type
_entity_poly.pdbx_seq_one_letter_code
_entity_poly.pdbx_strand_id
1 'polypeptide(L)'
;MNLENSYTPAYSDLIEMLRYNAEITPDTTIFTYLIDGEAEEDSLTFKELDEQVRLIASRLQNTPGSGGRVLLLYPPGLDYIRGLFACFYAGSVAVPTYPPDISRLERTMPRFLSIVRDAQPAIALTTSPILMMAQTLLRDYVELDGIEWIATDDVIKQDSADLVEWKKPELGAGSLAFLQYTSGSTAEPRGVMLSHGNLLHNLDAICCAFEIQSGDRAVFWLPFYHDMGLIGGILAPVYCGAECLLLSPLDFLQRPLRWLNAISRSKATISGGPNFAYDLTARKVTPQQKNELDLSSWK
;
A
#
# COMPACT_ATOMS: atom_id res chain seq x y z
N MET A 1 17.09 -7.68 -36.25
CA MET A 1 16.11 -6.64 -35.93
C MET A 1 16.34 -6.31 -34.44
N ASN A 2 17.21 -5.30 -34.17
CA ASN A 2 17.62 -4.93 -32.82
C ASN A 2 16.46 -4.18 -32.15
N LEU A 3 15.77 -4.84 -31.22
CA LEU A 3 14.79 -4.20 -30.35
C LEU A 3 15.50 -3.67 -29.10
N GLU A 4 16.50 -2.84 -29.28
CA GLU A 4 16.96 -1.91 -28.24
C GLU A 4 16.11 -0.64 -28.31
N ASN A 5 14.80 -0.76 -28.08
CA ASN A 5 14.05 0.37 -27.56
C ASN A 5 14.45 0.50 -26.09
N SER A 6 15.40 1.39 -25.83
CA SER A 6 15.77 1.76 -24.46
C SER A 6 14.55 2.42 -23.80
N TYR A 7 13.72 1.60 -23.12
CA TYR A 7 12.67 2.11 -22.26
C TYR A 7 13.32 3.01 -21.20
N THR A 8 12.97 4.27 -21.22
CA THR A 8 13.37 5.22 -20.18
C THR A 8 12.13 5.52 -19.33
N PRO A 9 12.07 5.05 -18.07
CA PRO A 9 10.94 5.35 -17.20
C PRO A 9 10.83 6.85 -16.97
N ALA A 10 9.59 7.31 -16.72
CA ALA A 10 9.31 8.73 -16.44
C ALA A 10 10.02 9.21 -15.14
N TYR A 11 10.35 8.29 -14.24
CA TYR A 11 10.99 8.56 -12.95
C TYR A 11 12.19 7.63 -12.76
N SER A 12 13.21 8.06 -12.01
CA SER A 12 14.40 7.25 -11.72
C SER A 12 14.13 6.21 -10.61
N ASP A 13 13.23 6.53 -9.69
CA ASP A 13 12.84 5.69 -8.55
C ASP A 13 11.45 6.05 -8.03
N LEU A 14 10.90 5.25 -7.10
CA LEU A 14 9.58 5.48 -6.53
C LEU A 14 9.51 6.71 -5.59
N ILE A 15 10.65 7.21 -5.13
CA ILE A 15 10.72 8.45 -4.35
C ILE A 15 10.47 9.64 -5.28
N GLU A 16 11.17 9.66 -6.40
CA GLU A 16 10.99 10.73 -7.40
C GLU A 16 9.55 10.78 -7.90
N MET A 17 8.94 9.61 -8.14
CA MET A 17 7.54 9.48 -8.55
C MET A 17 6.57 10.21 -7.59
N LEU A 18 6.68 9.99 -6.28
CA LEU A 18 5.82 10.67 -5.30
C LEU A 18 6.17 12.15 -5.18
N ARG A 19 7.45 12.48 -5.09
CA ARG A 19 7.92 13.86 -4.94
C ARG A 19 7.55 14.75 -6.12
N TYR A 20 7.65 14.25 -7.33
CA TYR A 20 7.24 14.99 -8.52
C TYR A 20 5.77 15.43 -8.42
N ASN A 21 4.87 14.52 -8.05
CA ASN A 21 3.45 14.85 -7.87
C ASN A 21 3.22 15.80 -6.70
N ALA A 22 3.97 15.65 -5.60
CA ALA A 22 3.89 16.55 -4.45
C ALA A 22 4.38 17.98 -4.77
N GLU A 23 5.27 18.14 -5.76
CA GLU A 23 5.74 19.44 -6.23
C GLU A 23 4.78 20.08 -7.25
N ILE A 24 4.22 19.29 -8.19
CA ILE A 24 3.40 19.80 -9.29
C ILE A 24 1.93 19.98 -8.89
N THR A 25 1.39 19.05 -8.10
CA THR A 25 -0.02 19.05 -7.66
C THR A 25 -0.17 18.81 -6.16
N PRO A 26 0.45 19.64 -5.30
CA PRO A 26 0.56 19.41 -3.85
C PRO A 26 -0.78 19.20 -3.15
N ASP A 27 -1.78 19.99 -3.53
CA ASP A 27 -3.09 20.02 -2.87
C ASP A 27 -4.10 19.01 -3.46
N THR A 28 -3.67 18.23 -4.48
CA THR A 28 -4.54 17.17 -5.02
C THR A 28 -4.63 16.02 -4.03
N THR A 29 -5.85 15.63 -3.67
CA THR A 29 -6.11 14.43 -2.89
C THR A 29 -5.73 13.20 -3.70
N ILE A 30 -4.71 12.48 -3.24
CA ILE A 30 -4.27 11.24 -3.90
C ILE A 30 -5.02 10.02 -3.37
N PHE A 31 -5.24 9.96 -2.06
CA PHE A 31 -5.96 8.87 -1.44
C PHE A 31 -7.08 9.36 -0.56
N THR A 32 -8.24 8.72 -0.68
CA THR A 32 -9.35 8.79 0.27
C THR A 32 -9.65 7.37 0.74
N TYR A 33 -9.71 7.14 2.05
CA TYR A 33 -10.04 5.86 2.63
C TYR A 33 -11.40 5.92 3.32
N LEU A 34 -12.34 5.06 2.92
CA LEU A 34 -13.66 4.94 3.55
C LEU A 34 -13.54 4.06 4.80
N ILE A 35 -13.53 4.68 5.99
CA ILE A 35 -13.30 4.01 7.28
C ILE A 35 -14.41 2.99 7.58
N ASP A 36 -15.66 3.37 7.31
CA ASP A 36 -16.85 2.52 7.45
C ASP A 36 -17.25 1.79 6.16
N GLY A 37 -16.46 1.98 5.08
CA GLY A 37 -16.75 1.48 3.74
C GLY A 37 -17.89 2.23 3.03
N GLU A 38 -18.42 3.34 3.57
CA GLU A 38 -19.55 4.08 3.02
C GLU A 38 -19.32 5.60 2.95
N ALA A 39 -19.19 6.28 4.07
CA ALA A 39 -19.26 7.74 4.13
C ALA A 39 -18.22 8.41 5.02
N GLU A 40 -17.74 7.73 6.04
CA GLU A 40 -16.68 8.24 6.91
C GLU A 40 -15.32 8.13 6.19
N GLU A 41 -14.66 9.25 6.01
CA GLU A 41 -13.49 9.36 5.14
C GLU A 41 -12.26 9.88 5.92
N ASP A 42 -11.09 9.31 5.60
CA ASP A 42 -9.77 9.86 5.88
C ASP A 42 -9.06 10.07 4.55
N SER A 43 -8.32 11.17 4.38
CA SER A 43 -7.73 11.53 3.10
C SER A 43 -6.30 12.04 3.23
N LEU A 44 -5.56 11.96 2.13
CA LEU A 44 -4.21 12.48 1.97
C LEU A 44 -4.07 13.20 0.64
N THR A 45 -3.54 14.40 0.67
CA THR A 45 -2.98 15.06 -0.50
C THR A 45 -1.57 14.55 -0.82
N PHE A 46 -1.07 14.82 -2.01
CA PHE A 46 0.31 14.48 -2.37
C PHE A 46 1.33 15.13 -1.43
N LYS A 47 1.10 16.39 -1.05
CA LYS A 47 1.95 17.12 -0.13
C LYS A 47 1.97 16.48 1.26
N GLU A 48 0.80 16.21 1.83
CA GLU A 48 0.69 15.59 3.15
C GLU A 48 1.34 14.20 3.17
N LEU A 49 1.14 13.41 2.10
CA LEU A 49 1.79 12.09 2.00
C LEU A 49 3.31 12.23 1.97
N ASP A 50 3.88 13.11 1.13
CA ASP A 50 5.33 13.32 1.04
C ASP A 50 5.92 13.83 2.37
N GLU A 51 5.25 14.78 3.03
CA GLU A 51 5.70 15.33 4.32
C GLU A 51 5.71 14.26 5.42
N GLN A 52 4.61 13.52 5.58
CA GLN A 52 4.48 12.47 6.60
C GLN A 52 5.42 11.29 6.33
N VAL A 53 5.59 10.91 5.08
CA VAL A 53 6.53 9.86 4.67
C VAL A 53 7.97 10.25 5.02
N ARG A 54 8.37 11.51 4.83
CA ARG A 54 9.71 11.99 5.22
C ARG A 54 9.94 11.92 6.73
N LEU A 55 8.93 12.23 7.56
CA LEU A 55 9.04 12.10 9.02
C LEU A 55 9.32 10.65 9.43
N ILE A 56 8.51 9.70 8.90
CA ILE A 56 8.69 8.27 9.17
C ILE A 56 10.03 7.77 8.63
N ALA A 57 10.41 8.17 7.41
CA ALA A 57 11.67 7.77 6.80
C ALA A 57 12.88 8.28 7.57
N SER A 58 12.84 9.53 8.08
CA SER A 58 13.86 10.05 8.97
C SER A 58 14.01 9.19 10.22
N ARG A 59 12.90 8.82 10.86
CA ARG A 59 12.92 7.90 12.02
C ARG A 59 13.55 6.56 11.66
N LEU A 60 13.18 5.99 10.49
CA LEU A 60 13.77 4.74 10.00
C LEU A 60 15.28 4.87 9.77
N GLN A 61 15.74 5.94 9.12
CA GLN A 61 17.16 6.16 8.83
C GLN A 61 18.04 6.24 10.09
N ASN A 62 17.43 6.65 11.21
CA ASN A 62 18.10 6.78 12.51
C ASN A 62 17.86 5.58 13.44
N THR A 63 17.26 4.49 12.93
CA THR A 63 17.01 3.26 13.68
C THR A 63 18.04 2.19 13.29
N PRO A 64 18.60 1.40 14.23
CA PRO A 64 19.44 0.27 13.90
C PRO A 64 18.75 -0.70 12.93
N GLY A 65 19.47 -1.12 11.88
CA GLY A 65 18.88 -1.94 10.82
C GLY A 65 18.29 -1.16 9.64
N SER A 66 18.43 0.17 9.64
CA SER A 66 18.11 1.02 8.48
C SER A 66 18.76 0.50 7.19
N GLY A 67 18.06 0.65 6.07
CA GLY A 67 18.48 0.10 4.77
C GLY A 67 18.23 -1.41 4.62
N GLY A 68 17.85 -2.10 5.69
CA GLY A 68 17.45 -3.50 5.68
C GLY A 68 15.99 -3.75 5.31
N ARG A 69 15.52 -4.94 5.66
CA ARG A 69 14.10 -5.33 5.44
C ARG A 69 13.23 -4.83 6.58
N VAL A 70 12.11 -4.20 6.23
CA VAL A 70 11.16 -3.60 7.15
C VAL A 70 9.81 -4.25 6.98
N LEU A 71 9.33 -4.91 8.03
CA LEU A 71 8.02 -5.56 8.05
C LEU A 71 6.91 -4.50 8.11
N LEU A 72 5.93 -4.60 7.22
CA LEU A 72 4.72 -3.76 7.27
C LEU A 72 3.57 -4.55 7.88
N LEU A 73 3.15 -4.16 9.08
CA LEU A 73 2.08 -4.83 9.82
C LEU A 73 0.98 -3.84 10.21
N TYR A 74 0.11 -3.53 9.25
CA TYR A 74 -0.94 -2.54 9.40
C TYR A 74 -2.34 -3.12 9.16
N PRO A 75 -3.37 -2.57 9.81
CA PRO A 75 -4.73 -2.72 9.33
C PRO A 75 -4.87 -2.01 7.97
N PRO A 76 -5.92 -2.34 7.18
CA PRO A 76 -6.24 -1.54 6.00
C PRO A 76 -6.45 -0.06 6.38
N GLY A 77 -5.84 0.85 5.61
CA GLY A 77 -5.94 2.29 5.87
C GLY A 77 -4.73 3.06 5.34
N LEU A 78 -4.74 4.37 5.50
CA LEU A 78 -3.71 5.26 4.96
C LEU A 78 -2.34 5.08 5.64
N ASP A 79 -2.29 4.61 6.88
CA ASP A 79 -1.02 4.34 7.58
C ASP A 79 -0.17 3.28 6.89
N TYR A 80 -0.81 2.28 6.26
CA TYR A 80 -0.09 1.30 5.43
C TYR A 80 0.63 1.99 4.26
N ILE A 81 -0.03 2.93 3.59
CA ILE A 81 0.52 3.67 2.45
C ILE A 81 1.70 4.53 2.91
N ARG A 82 1.55 5.25 4.03
CA ARG A 82 2.62 6.02 4.65
C ARG A 82 3.84 5.15 4.97
N GLY A 83 3.62 4.01 5.62
CA GLY A 83 4.67 3.06 5.98
C GLY A 83 5.39 2.46 4.76
N LEU A 84 4.64 2.13 3.69
CA LEU A 84 5.20 1.61 2.45
C LEU A 84 6.15 2.62 1.79
N PHE A 85 5.68 3.85 1.56
CA PHE A 85 6.51 4.91 0.96
C PHE A 85 7.67 5.33 1.87
N ALA A 86 7.48 5.28 3.19
CA ALA A 86 8.56 5.57 4.14
C ALA A 86 9.71 4.56 4.03
N CYS A 87 9.43 3.29 3.73
CA CYS A 87 10.48 2.32 3.44
C CYS A 87 11.28 2.73 2.20
N PHE A 88 10.62 3.14 1.11
CA PHE A 88 11.31 3.62 -0.09
C PHE A 88 12.16 4.85 0.22
N TYR A 89 11.62 5.83 0.93
CA TYR A 89 12.30 7.06 1.31
C TYR A 89 13.47 6.83 2.27
N ALA A 90 13.44 5.75 3.05
CA ALA A 90 14.56 5.36 3.91
C ALA A 90 15.62 4.51 3.18
N GLY A 91 15.38 4.11 1.91
CA GLY A 91 16.25 3.16 1.20
C GLY A 91 16.16 1.74 1.75
N SER A 92 15.06 1.41 2.42
CA SER A 92 14.79 0.10 3.02
C SER A 92 13.89 -0.74 2.13
N VAL A 93 13.98 -2.06 2.27
CA VAL A 93 13.16 -3.02 1.51
C VAL A 93 11.88 -3.32 2.30
N ALA A 94 10.74 -2.89 1.81
CA ALA A 94 9.47 -3.17 2.46
C ALA A 94 9.12 -4.67 2.36
N VAL A 95 8.50 -5.19 3.43
CA VAL A 95 7.97 -6.56 3.49
C VAL A 95 6.49 -6.49 3.83
N PRO A 96 5.61 -6.30 2.82
CA PRO A 96 4.17 -6.28 3.00
C PRO A 96 3.67 -7.61 3.54
N THR A 97 2.95 -7.57 4.67
CA THR A 97 2.37 -8.76 5.28
C THR A 97 0.93 -8.53 5.70
N TYR A 98 0.21 -9.61 5.84
CA TYR A 98 -1.11 -9.58 6.45
C TYR A 98 -0.98 -9.70 7.98
N PRO A 99 -1.60 -8.81 8.75
CA PRO A 99 -1.67 -8.97 10.19
C PRO A 99 -2.32 -10.32 10.55
N PRO A 100 -1.75 -11.08 11.49
CA PRO A 100 -2.40 -12.30 11.96
C PRO A 100 -3.81 -12.01 12.48
N ASP A 101 -4.77 -12.84 12.08
CA ASP A 101 -6.14 -12.75 12.59
C ASP A 101 -6.18 -13.22 14.05
N ILE A 102 -6.43 -12.29 14.95
CA ILE A 102 -6.44 -12.55 16.40
C ILE A 102 -7.49 -13.58 16.77
N SER A 103 -8.65 -13.58 16.11
CA SER A 103 -9.71 -14.56 16.35
C SER A 103 -9.33 -15.98 15.93
N ARG A 104 -8.26 -16.11 15.11
CA ARG A 104 -7.74 -17.35 14.53
C ARG A 104 -6.22 -17.40 14.57
N LEU A 105 -5.62 -16.92 15.64
CA LEU A 105 -4.18 -16.72 15.78
C LEU A 105 -3.39 -18.01 15.47
N GLU A 106 -3.77 -19.13 16.05
CA GLU A 106 -3.14 -20.45 15.82
C GLU A 106 -3.09 -20.83 14.33
N ARG A 107 -4.07 -20.41 13.55
CA ARG A 107 -4.15 -20.71 12.10
C ARG A 107 -3.32 -19.75 11.26
N THR A 108 -3.24 -18.48 11.66
CA THR A 108 -2.62 -17.41 10.85
C THR A 108 -1.16 -17.16 11.17
N MET A 109 -0.75 -17.42 12.43
CA MET A 109 0.62 -17.24 12.90
C MET A 109 1.67 -18.07 12.15
N PRO A 110 1.48 -19.37 11.83
CA PRO A 110 2.52 -20.15 11.19
C PRO A 110 3.00 -19.54 9.86
N ARG A 111 2.07 -19.00 9.06
CA ARG A 111 2.41 -18.32 7.80
C ARG A 111 3.16 -17.00 8.05
N PHE A 112 2.69 -16.21 9.01
CA PHE A 112 3.34 -14.95 9.37
C PHE A 112 4.78 -15.19 9.85
N LEU A 113 4.98 -16.13 10.77
CA LEU A 113 6.32 -16.48 11.27
C LEU A 113 7.23 -17.06 10.18
N SER A 114 6.67 -17.79 9.21
CA SER A 114 7.46 -18.27 8.07
C SER A 114 7.98 -17.10 7.22
N ILE A 115 7.16 -16.05 7.00
CA ILE A 115 7.60 -14.83 6.32
C ILE A 115 8.68 -14.11 7.14
N VAL A 116 8.49 -13.98 8.45
CA VAL A 116 9.47 -13.34 9.34
C VAL A 116 10.80 -14.07 9.32
N ARG A 117 10.79 -15.40 9.39
CA ARG A 117 12.02 -16.23 9.34
C ARG A 117 12.76 -16.10 8.00
N ASP A 118 12.05 -16.05 6.88
CA ASP A 118 12.65 -15.89 5.56
C ASP A 118 13.13 -14.46 5.31
N ALA A 119 12.30 -13.46 5.61
CA ALA A 119 12.61 -12.05 5.40
C ALA A 119 13.66 -11.52 6.40
N GLN A 120 13.72 -12.06 7.63
CA GLN A 120 14.59 -11.58 8.71
C GLN A 120 14.56 -10.04 8.84
N PRO A 121 13.39 -9.42 9.07
CA PRO A 121 13.28 -7.98 9.19
C PRO A 121 13.94 -7.49 10.47
N ALA A 122 14.67 -6.38 10.39
CA ALA A 122 15.24 -5.72 11.57
C ALA A 122 14.24 -4.78 12.25
N ILE A 123 13.28 -4.26 11.48
CA ILE A 123 12.29 -3.27 11.91
C ILE A 123 10.90 -3.72 11.49
N ALA A 124 9.90 -3.42 12.30
CA ALA A 124 8.48 -3.55 11.97
C ALA A 124 7.78 -2.19 12.12
N LEU A 125 7.10 -1.75 11.07
CA LEU A 125 6.24 -0.57 11.07
C LEU A 125 4.79 -0.98 11.30
N THR A 126 4.10 -0.23 12.17
CA THR A 126 2.71 -0.48 12.54
C THR A 126 2.04 0.79 13.05
N THR A 127 0.83 0.66 13.61
CA THR A 127 0.15 1.72 14.37
C THR A 127 0.22 1.46 15.87
N SER A 128 0.06 2.50 16.70
CA SER A 128 0.09 2.40 18.15
C SER A 128 -0.89 1.36 18.72
N PRO A 129 -2.14 1.26 18.26
CA PRO A 129 -3.05 0.21 18.72
C PRO A 129 -2.55 -1.21 18.41
N ILE A 130 -2.01 -1.42 17.21
CA ILE A 130 -1.46 -2.73 16.80
C ILE A 130 -0.19 -3.04 17.59
N LEU A 131 0.67 -2.04 17.84
CA LEU A 131 1.87 -2.20 18.67
C LEU A 131 1.53 -2.68 20.09
N MET A 132 0.60 -2.01 20.76
CA MET A 132 0.15 -2.43 22.11
C MET A 132 -0.38 -3.87 22.13
N MET A 133 -1.13 -4.23 21.11
CA MET A 133 -1.66 -5.58 20.95
C MET A 133 -0.53 -6.60 20.68
N ALA A 134 0.42 -6.28 19.80
CA ALA A 134 1.55 -7.13 19.49
C ALA A 134 2.42 -7.39 20.72
N GLN A 135 2.70 -6.36 21.53
CA GLN A 135 3.44 -6.48 22.78
C GLN A 135 2.77 -7.43 23.81
N THR A 136 1.46 -7.58 23.73
CA THR A 136 0.70 -8.48 24.62
C THR A 136 0.59 -9.90 24.06
N LEU A 137 0.25 -10.03 22.78
CA LEU A 137 -0.11 -11.31 22.17
C LEU A 137 1.06 -12.02 21.48
N LEU A 138 2.08 -11.27 21.05
CA LEU A 138 3.18 -11.81 20.24
C LEU A 138 4.51 -11.92 21.01
N ARG A 139 4.56 -11.52 22.27
CA ARG A 139 5.78 -11.51 23.10
C ARG A 139 6.45 -12.88 23.28
N ASP A 140 5.67 -13.96 23.16
CA ASP A 140 6.16 -15.33 23.41
C ASP A 140 6.71 -15.99 22.12
N TYR A 141 6.71 -15.27 21.00
CA TYR A 141 7.23 -15.77 19.73
C TYR A 141 8.68 -15.30 19.51
N VAL A 142 9.62 -16.20 19.71
CA VAL A 142 11.08 -15.93 19.61
C VAL A 142 11.52 -15.40 18.24
N GLU A 143 10.78 -15.71 17.19
CA GLU A 143 11.04 -15.18 15.84
C GLU A 143 10.87 -13.65 15.74
N LEU A 144 10.17 -13.05 16.69
CA LEU A 144 9.94 -11.61 16.75
C LEU A 144 10.90 -10.89 17.68
N ASP A 145 11.76 -11.66 18.40
CA ASP A 145 12.77 -11.09 19.27
C ASP A 145 13.79 -10.27 18.47
N GLY A 146 14.15 -9.11 19.01
CA GLY A 146 15.14 -8.23 18.39
C GLY A 146 14.63 -7.40 17.21
N ILE A 147 13.35 -7.54 16.81
CA ILE A 147 12.71 -6.63 15.85
C ILE A 147 12.38 -5.31 16.57
N GLU A 148 12.86 -4.20 16.03
CA GLU A 148 12.49 -2.87 16.49
C GLU A 148 11.11 -2.47 15.96
N TRP A 149 10.16 -2.27 16.85
CA TRP A 149 8.79 -1.90 16.48
C TRP A 149 8.57 -0.40 16.53
N ILE A 150 8.06 0.19 15.45
CA ILE A 150 7.81 1.63 15.32
C ILE A 150 6.33 1.85 15.00
N ALA A 151 5.62 2.60 15.87
CA ALA A 151 4.27 3.09 15.61
C ALA A 151 4.35 4.38 14.79
N THR A 152 3.96 4.32 13.52
CA THR A 152 4.13 5.44 12.58
C THR A 152 3.15 6.58 12.82
N ASP A 153 1.97 6.29 13.34
CA ASP A 153 0.99 7.30 13.76
C ASP A 153 1.49 8.16 14.94
N ASP A 154 2.35 7.62 15.80
CA ASP A 154 3.00 8.39 16.87
C ASP A 154 4.16 9.23 16.31
N VAL A 155 4.90 8.72 15.34
CA VAL A 155 5.98 9.48 14.68
C VAL A 155 5.43 10.74 13.99
N ILE A 156 4.30 10.63 13.30
CA ILE A 156 3.67 11.76 12.60
C ILE A 156 3.16 12.84 13.57
N LYS A 157 2.77 12.46 14.78
CA LYS A 157 2.27 13.39 15.81
C LYS A 157 3.37 14.10 16.58
N GLN A 158 4.63 13.64 16.47
CA GLN A 158 5.77 14.31 17.14
C GLN A 158 6.05 15.67 16.50
N ASP A 159 6.56 16.60 17.31
CA ASP A 159 6.99 17.88 16.76
C ASP A 159 8.15 17.66 15.79
N SER A 160 8.02 18.19 14.58
CA SER A 160 9.04 18.07 13.53
C SER A 160 10.39 18.65 13.94
N ALA A 161 10.43 19.54 14.92
CA ALA A 161 11.66 20.12 15.47
C ALA A 161 12.55 19.09 16.20
N ASP A 162 11.96 17.98 16.68
CA ASP A 162 12.68 16.92 17.39
C ASP A 162 13.20 15.81 16.44
N LEU A 163 12.84 15.85 15.16
CA LEU A 163 13.23 14.85 14.17
C LEU A 163 14.47 15.30 13.40
N VAL A 164 15.39 14.35 13.19
CA VAL A 164 16.55 14.54 12.31
C VAL A 164 16.05 14.74 10.88
N GLU A 165 16.68 15.66 10.14
CA GLU A 165 16.32 15.90 8.74
C GLU A 165 16.45 14.64 7.89
N TRP A 166 15.40 14.32 7.12
CA TRP A 166 15.42 13.22 6.16
C TRP A 166 16.45 13.46 5.04
N LYS A 167 17.19 12.44 4.68
CA LYS A 167 18.15 12.46 3.58
C LYS A 167 17.71 11.52 2.47
N LYS A 168 17.65 12.03 1.23
CA LYS A 168 17.33 11.17 0.08
C LYS A 168 18.42 10.07 -0.04
N PRO A 169 18.05 8.77 -0.01
CA PRO A 169 19.00 7.69 -0.20
C PRO A 169 19.49 7.64 -1.67
N GLU A 170 20.68 7.11 -1.87
CA GLU A 170 21.19 6.82 -3.22
C GLU A 170 20.60 5.51 -3.72
N LEU A 171 19.63 5.60 -4.62
CA LEU A 171 18.94 4.45 -5.22
C LEU A 171 19.17 4.41 -6.72
N GLY A 172 19.16 3.21 -7.28
CA GLY A 172 19.14 2.98 -8.71
C GLY A 172 18.00 2.04 -9.10
N ALA A 173 17.76 1.87 -10.39
CA ALA A 173 16.71 1.00 -10.91
C ALA A 173 16.79 -0.45 -10.39
N GLY A 174 18.00 -0.93 -10.08
CA GLY A 174 18.24 -2.26 -9.50
C GLY A 174 18.06 -2.35 -7.98
N SER A 175 17.91 -1.23 -7.26
CA SER A 175 17.68 -1.23 -5.83
C SER A 175 16.33 -1.89 -5.50
N LEU A 176 16.31 -2.77 -4.50
CA LEU A 176 15.08 -3.46 -4.09
C LEU A 176 14.12 -2.47 -3.42
N ALA A 177 12.86 -2.50 -3.82
CA ALA A 177 11.79 -1.73 -3.22
C ALA A 177 11.02 -2.55 -2.17
N PHE A 178 10.58 -3.75 -2.53
CA PHE A 178 9.88 -4.64 -1.60
C PHE A 178 9.99 -6.13 -1.95
N LEU A 179 9.67 -6.97 -0.98
CA LEU A 179 9.51 -8.42 -1.13
C LEU A 179 8.02 -8.76 -1.17
N GLN A 180 7.53 -9.26 -2.31
CA GLN A 180 6.14 -9.72 -2.44
C GLN A 180 6.05 -11.20 -2.09
N TYR A 181 5.48 -11.53 -0.93
CA TYR A 181 5.28 -12.92 -0.53
C TYR A 181 4.03 -13.52 -1.19
N THR A 182 4.26 -14.53 -2.00
CA THR A 182 3.19 -15.29 -2.66
C THR A 182 2.95 -16.62 -1.95
N SER A 183 1.71 -17.13 -2.02
CA SER A 183 1.40 -18.51 -1.66
C SER A 183 1.86 -19.43 -2.79
N GLY A 184 3.16 -19.72 -2.87
CA GLY A 184 3.70 -20.64 -3.88
C GLY A 184 3.01 -22.01 -3.88
N SER A 185 3.20 -22.79 -4.95
CA SER A 185 2.74 -24.20 -5.05
C SER A 185 3.37 -25.13 -3.99
N THR A 186 4.43 -24.67 -3.31
CA THR A 186 5.06 -25.28 -2.13
C THR A 186 4.53 -24.63 -0.88
N ALA A 187 4.37 -25.37 0.22
CA ALA A 187 3.78 -24.92 1.49
C ALA A 187 4.48 -23.72 2.11
N GLU A 188 5.69 -23.38 1.69
CA GLU A 188 6.46 -22.26 2.22
C GLU A 188 6.32 -20.98 1.40
N PRO A 189 6.09 -19.81 2.06
CA PRO A 189 6.03 -18.52 1.39
C PRO A 189 7.37 -18.20 0.71
N ARG A 190 7.33 -17.62 -0.49
CA ARG A 190 8.51 -17.13 -1.20
C ARG A 190 8.40 -15.64 -1.45
N GLY A 191 9.41 -14.88 -1.03
CA GLY A 191 9.52 -13.45 -1.27
C GLY A 191 10.05 -13.16 -2.68
N VAL A 192 9.18 -12.71 -3.57
CA VAL A 192 9.59 -12.20 -4.89
C VAL A 192 10.24 -10.83 -4.70
N MET A 193 11.50 -10.72 -5.14
CA MET A 193 12.27 -9.48 -5.05
C MET A 193 11.87 -8.52 -6.18
N LEU A 194 11.35 -7.35 -5.83
CA LEU A 194 10.94 -6.33 -6.78
C LEU A 194 11.80 -5.08 -6.60
N SER A 195 12.46 -4.66 -7.67
CA SER A 195 13.26 -3.43 -7.69
C SER A 195 12.42 -2.22 -8.08
N HIS A 196 12.92 -1.01 -7.78
CA HIS A 196 12.33 0.24 -8.25
C HIS A 196 12.11 0.23 -9.76
N GLY A 197 13.09 -0.22 -10.55
CA GLY A 197 12.98 -0.31 -12.00
C GLY A 197 11.93 -1.31 -12.48
N ASN A 198 11.80 -2.49 -11.83
CA ASN A 198 10.76 -3.45 -12.17
C ASN A 198 9.36 -2.84 -12.00
N LEU A 199 9.17 -2.12 -10.89
CA LEU A 199 7.89 -1.50 -10.57
C LEU A 199 7.57 -0.36 -11.53
N LEU A 200 8.49 0.57 -11.77
CA LEU A 200 8.27 1.69 -12.69
C LEU A 200 7.94 1.22 -14.11
N HIS A 201 8.65 0.20 -14.62
CA HIS A 201 8.33 -0.40 -15.92
C HIS A 201 6.91 -1.02 -15.93
N ASN A 202 6.54 -1.72 -14.87
CA ASN A 202 5.21 -2.34 -14.78
C ASN A 202 4.10 -1.27 -14.62
N LEU A 203 4.35 -0.21 -13.86
CA LEU A 203 3.41 0.91 -13.69
C LEU A 203 3.16 1.63 -15.00
N ASP A 204 4.21 1.91 -15.77
CA ASP A 204 4.08 2.50 -17.11
C ASP A 204 3.21 1.62 -18.02
N ALA A 205 3.49 0.31 -18.06
CA ALA A 205 2.71 -0.64 -18.84
C ALA A 205 1.23 -0.69 -18.42
N ILE A 206 0.94 -0.66 -17.10
CA ILE A 206 -0.42 -0.62 -16.56
C ILE A 206 -1.11 0.68 -16.97
N CYS A 207 -0.47 1.84 -16.74
CA CYS A 207 -1.08 3.13 -17.05
C CYS A 207 -1.35 3.27 -18.55
N CYS A 208 -0.42 2.81 -19.41
CA CYS A 208 -0.65 2.79 -20.85
C CYS A 208 -1.77 1.84 -21.27
N ALA A 209 -1.81 0.60 -20.71
CA ALA A 209 -2.78 -0.41 -21.10
C ALA A 209 -4.21 -0.07 -20.67
N PHE A 210 -4.37 0.58 -19.54
CA PHE A 210 -5.66 1.03 -19.01
C PHE A 210 -5.98 2.49 -19.33
N GLU A 211 -5.12 3.16 -20.10
CA GLU A 211 -5.28 4.57 -20.49
C GLU A 211 -5.52 5.50 -19.30
N ILE A 212 -4.82 5.23 -18.18
CA ILE A 212 -4.96 6.02 -16.95
C ILE A 212 -4.26 7.37 -17.12
N GLN A 213 -4.96 8.44 -16.78
CA GLN A 213 -4.45 9.81 -16.92
C GLN A 213 -4.61 10.59 -15.61
N SER A 214 -3.85 11.67 -15.48
CA SER A 214 -4.08 12.66 -14.42
C SER A 214 -5.51 13.21 -14.55
N GLY A 215 -6.24 13.21 -13.43
CA GLY A 215 -7.66 13.56 -13.38
C GLY A 215 -8.62 12.36 -13.47
N ASP A 216 -8.13 11.16 -13.80
CA ASP A 216 -8.92 9.93 -13.58
C ASP A 216 -9.09 9.68 -12.07
N ARG A 217 -10.15 8.95 -11.74
CA ARG A 217 -10.45 8.55 -10.37
C ARG A 217 -10.63 7.05 -10.29
N ALA A 218 -9.86 6.42 -9.41
CA ALA A 218 -9.92 4.99 -9.16
C ALA A 218 -10.70 4.65 -7.89
N VAL A 219 -11.30 3.47 -7.84
CA VAL A 219 -11.90 2.90 -6.61
C VAL A 219 -11.42 1.48 -6.44
N PHE A 220 -10.78 1.17 -5.29
CA PHE A 220 -10.33 -0.17 -4.99
C PHE A 220 -10.66 -0.60 -3.55
N TRP A 221 -10.91 -1.91 -3.37
CA TRP A 221 -11.15 -2.59 -2.10
C TRP A 221 -10.17 -3.75 -1.86
N LEU A 222 -9.16 -3.86 -2.73
CA LEU A 222 -8.23 -5.00 -2.72
C LEU A 222 -7.26 -4.93 -1.52
N PRO A 223 -6.80 -6.08 -1.01
CA PRO A 223 -5.81 -6.10 0.06
C PRO A 223 -4.50 -5.42 -0.35
N PHE A 224 -4.00 -4.51 0.47
CA PHE A 224 -2.79 -3.73 0.18
C PHE A 224 -1.49 -4.56 0.20
N TYR A 225 -1.50 -5.71 0.87
CA TYR A 225 -0.37 -6.65 0.88
C TYR A 225 -0.39 -7.61 -0.33
N HIS A 226 -1.39 -7.54 -1.20
CA HIS A 226 -1.50 -8.33 -2.43
C HIS A 226 -1.09 -7.48 -3.64
N ASP A 227 -0.43 -8.10 -4.63
CA ASP A 227 0.10 -7.42 -5.82
C ASP A 227 -0.92 -6.51 -6.52
N MET A 228 -2.12 -7.01 -6.79
CA MET A 228 -3.17 -6.24 -7.45
C MET A 228 -3.60 -5.01 -6.63
N GLY A 229 -3.71 -5.13 -5.31
CA GLY A 229 -4.03 -4.01 -4.42
C GLY A 229 -2.85 -3.05 -4.23
N LEU A 230 -1.64 -3.59 -4.08
CA LEU A 230 -0.44 -2.79 -3.88
C LEU A 230 -0.02 -2.03 -5.14
N ILE A 231 0.10 -2.75 -6.27
CA ILE A 231 0.60 -2.15 -7.51
C ILE A 231 -0.53 -1.37 -8.20
N GLY A 232 -1.71 -2.00 -8.39
CA GLY A 232 -2.83 -1.38 -9.10
C GLY A 232 -3.58 -0.34 -8.27
N GLY A 233 -3.76 -0.58 -6.95
CA GLY A 233 -4.56 0.29 -6.08
C GLY A 233 -3.77 1.39 -5.37
N ILE A 234 -2.44 1.25 -5.21
CA ILE A 234 -1.61 2.23 -4.51
C ILE A 234 -0.58 2.86 -5.45
N LEU A 235 0.29 2.05 -6.08
CA LEU A 235 1.41 2.60 -6.85
C LEU A 235 0.98 3.19 -8.19
N ALA A 236 0.03 2.57 -8.92
CA ALA A 236 -0.41 3.06 -10.22
C ALA A 236 -1.13 4.43 -10.14
N PRO A 237 -2.05 4.69 -9.18
CA PRO A 237 -2.59 6.02 -8.98
C PRO A 237 -1.51 7.10 -8.75
N VAL A 238 -0.51 6.82 -7.90
CA VAL A 238 0.60 7.76 -7.68
C VAL A 238 1.42 7.98 -8.93
N TYR A 239 1.67 6.91 -9.72
CA TYR A 239 2.42 7.01 -10.97
C TYR A 239 1.75 7.93 -12.00
N CYS A 240 0.43 7.82 -12.12
CA CYS A 240 -0.36 8.57 -13.12
C CYS A 240 -0.89 9.92 -12.59
N GLY A 241 -0.75 10.22 -11.30
CA GLY A 241 -1.35 11.40 -10.68
C GLY A 241 -2.88 11.33 -10.61
N ALA A 242 -3.45 10.12 -10.49
CA ALA A 242 -4.89 9.87 -10.42
C ALA A 242 -5.37 9.73 -8.96
N GLU A 243 -6.53 10.28 -8.63
CA GLU A 243 -7.14 10.10 -7.31
C GLU A 243 -7.57 8.64 -7.09
N CYS A 244 -7.41 8.11 -5.87
CA CYS A 244 -7.83 6.77 -5.53
C CYS A 244 -8.65 6.72 -4.24
N LEU A 245 -9.89 6.26 -4.36
CA LEU A 245 -10.78 5.97 -3.24
C LEU A 245 -10.62 4.50 -2.84
N LEU A 246 -10.36 4.26 -1.58
CA LEU A 246 -10.06 2.96 -1.03
C LEU A 246 -11.09 2.54 0.03
N LEU A 247 -11.41 1.27 0.08
CA LEU A 247 -12.19 0.66 1.15
C LEU A 247 -11.59 -0.70 1.54
N SER A 248 -11.94 -1.22 2.71
CA SER A 248 -11.36 -2.48 3.15
C SER A 248 -11.93 -3.68 2.38
N PRO A 249 -11.15 -4.77 2.22
CA PRO A 249 -11.68 -6.03 1.68
C PRO A 249 -12.87 -6.56 2.47
N LEU A 250 -12.89 -6.34 3.78
CA LEU A 250 -13.96 -6.79 4.65
C LEU A 250 -15.27 -6.05 4.36
N ASP A 251 -15.21 -4.73 4.16
CA ASP A 251 -16.37 -3.90 3.81
C ASP A 251 -17.01 -4.35 2.51
N PHE A 252 -16.18 -4.64 1.50
CA PHE A 252 -16.65 -5.22 0.25
C PHE A 252 -17.31 -6.59 0.46
N LEU A 253 -16.65 -7.50 1.18
CA LEU A 253 -17.17 -8.86 1.38
C LEU A 253 -18.48 -8.88 2.17
N GLN A 254 -18.63 -8.00 3.17
CA GLN A 254 -19.86 -7.85 3.95
C GLN A 254 -21.01 -7.32 3.09
N ARG A 255 -20.74 -6.29 2.27
CA ARG A 255 -21.74 -5.63 1.44
C ARG A 255 -21.14 -5.16 0.11
N PRO A 256 -21.12 -6.01 -0.94
CA PRO A 256 -20.51 -5.67 -2.24
C PRO A 256 -21.09 -4.39 -2.89
N LEU A 257 -22.30 -3.99 -2.54
CA LEU A 257 -22.92 -2.73 -2.98
C LEU A 257 -22.06 -1.50 -2.60
N ARG A 258 -21.28 -1.56 -1.51
CA ARG A 258 -20.37 -0.48 -1.09
C ARG A 258 -19.38 -0.11 -2.19
N TRP A 259 -18.84 -1.11 -2.86
CA TRP A 259 -17.95 -0.91 -4.01
C TRP A 259 -18.63 -0.14 -5.15
N LEU A 260 -19.84 -0.56 -5.56
CA LEU A 260 -20.57 0.12 -6.63
C LEU A 260 -21.02 1.52 -6.21
N ASN A 261 -21.45 1.70 -4.96
CA ASN A 261 -21.78 3.02 -4.42
C ASN A 261 -20.58 3.97 -4.44
N ALA A 262 -19.40 3.48 -4.07
CA ALA A 262 -18.16 4.25 -4.12
C ALA A 262 -17.85 4.71 -5.55
N ILE A 263 -17.95 3.81 -6.55
CA ILE A 263 -17.79 4.14 -7.97
C ILE A 263 -18.82 5.18 -8.43
N SER A 264 -20.10 4.94 -8.12
CA SER A 264 -21.21 5.81 -8.52
C SER A 264 -21.09 7.23 -7.93
N ARG A 265 -20.78 7.34 -6.63
CA ARG A 265 -20.64 8.62 -5.92
C ARG A 265 -19.44 9.41 -6.38
N SER A 266 -18.28 8.76 -6.47
CA SER A 266 -17.03 9.42 -6.85
C SER A 266 -16.90 9.66 -8.36
N LYS A 267 -17.83 9.12 -9.17
CA LYS A 267 -17.73 9.10 -10.64
C LYS A 267 -16.40 8.51 -11.11
N ALA A 268 -16.00 7.42 -10.46
CA ALA A 268 -14.75 6.76 -10.78
C ALA A 268 -14.75 6.24 -12.21
N THR A 269 -13.61 6.42 -12.85
CA THR A 269 -13.36 5.97 -14.24
C THR A 269 -12.69 4.61 -14.27
N ILE A 270 -11.99 4.25 -13.20
CA ILE A 270 -11.18 3.04 -13.11
C ILE A 270 -11.54 2.27 -11.85
N SER A 271 -11.77 0.99 -11.99
CA SER A 271 -11.91 0.06 -10.89
C SER A 271 -11.74 -1.37 -11.39
N GLY A 272 -11.45 -2.29 -10.49
CA GLY A 272 -11.33 -3.69 -10.84
C GLY A 272 -11.19 -4.59 -9.62
N GLY A 273 -11.27 -5.89 -9.89
CA GLY A 273 -11.11 -6.93 -8.90
C GLY A 273 -11.06 -8.31 -9.55
N PRO A 274 -10.76 -9.37 -8.78
CA PRO A 274 -10.76 -10.73 -9.28
C PRO A 274 -12.19 -11.18 -9.67
N ASN A 275 -12.28 -12.18 -10.52
CA ASN A 275 -13.56 -12.66 -11.09
C ASN A 275 -14.67 -12.89 -10.07
N PHE A 276 -14.32 -13.45 -8.90
CA PHE A 276 -15.32 -13.71 -7.85
C PHE A 276 -16.02 -12.44 -7.35
N ALA A 277 -15.37 -11.28 -7.42
CA ALA A 277 -15.93 -10.01 -6.95
C ALA A 277 -17.13 -9.60 -7.80
N TYR A 278 -17.01 -9.73 -9.11
CA TYR A 278 -18.11 -9.43 -10.03
C TYR A 278 -19.28 -10.39 -9.83
N ASP A 279 -19.01 -11.68 -9.70
CA ASP A 279 -20.01 -12.71 -9.45
C ASP A 279 -20.72 -12.50 -8.09
N LEU A 280 -19.97 -12.23 -7.03
CA LEU A 280 -20.52 -11.92 -5.70
C LEU A 280 -21.40 -10.66 -5.75
N THR A 281 -20.95 -9.61 -6.41
CA THR A 281 -21.69 -8.34 -6.55
C THR A 281 -22.98 -8.56 -7.34
N ALA A 282 -22.92 -9.26 -8.47
CA ALA A 282 -24.09 -9.55 -9.30
C ALA A 282 -25.17 -10.35 -8.54
N ARG A 283 -24.75 -11.26 -7.64
CA ARG A 283 -25.70 -12.06 -6.82
C ARG A 283 -26.28 -11.28 -5.64
N LYS A 284 -25.58 -10.30 -5.10
CA LYS A 284 -25.96 -9.62 -3.85
C LYS A 284 -26.69 -8.30 -4.06
N VAL A 285 -26.46 -7.62 -5.19
CA VAL A 285 -27.10 -6.34 -5.52
C VAL A 285 -28.49 -6.57 -6.09
N THR A 286 -29.51 -5.99 -5.44
CA THR A 286 -30.89 -6.12 -5.89
C THR A 286 -31.20 -5.22 -7.09
N PRO A 287 -32.28 -5.51 -7.87
CA PRO A 287 -32.69 -4.65 -8.98
C PRO A 287 -33.01 -3.20 -8.55
N GLN A 288 -33.59 -3.01 -7.35
CA GLN A 288 -33.85 -1.66 -6.82
C GLN A 288 -32.54 -0.91 -6.57
N GLN A 289 -31.58 -1.54 -5.87
CA GLN A 289 -30.26 -0.94 -5.61
C GLN A 289 -29.52 -0.61 -6.91
N LYS A 290 -29.62 -1.48 -7.93
CA LYS A 290 -29.01 -1.22 -9.24
C LYS A 290 -29.55 0.05 -9.89
N ASN A 291 -30.85 0.34 -9.75
CA ASN A 291 -31.47 1.52 -10.35
C ASN A 291 -31.05 2.84 -9.70
N GLU A 292 -30.44 2.79 -8.50
CA GLU A 292 -29.91 3.95 -7.77
C GLU A 292 -28.44 4.26 -8.15
N LEU A 293 -27.78 3.37 -8.92
CA LEU A 293 -26.39 3.51 -9.30
C LEU A 293 -26.23 4.21 -10.65
N ASP A 294 -25.28 5.10 -10.74
CA ASP A 294 -24.77 5.64 -12.00
C ASP A 294 -23.32 5.20 -12.20
N LEU A 295 -23.14 4.17 -12.99
CA LEU A 295 -21.82 3.58 -13.31
C LEU A 295 -21.34 4.00 -14.72
N SER A 296 -21.94 5.02 -15.33
CA SER A 296 -21.62 5.45 -16.70
C SER A 296 -20.20 6.00 -16.86
N SER A 297 -19.56 6.43 -15.76
CA SER A 297 -18.16 6.90 -15.75
C SER A 297 -17.15 5.77 -15.79
N TRP A 298 -17.52 4.56 -15.37
CA TRP A 298 -16.61 3.42 -15.27
C TRP A 298 -16.28 2.88 -16.67
N LYS A 299 -14.99 2.93 -17.04
CA LYS A 299 -14.45 2.47 -18.34
C LYS A 299 -14.20 0.98 -18.36
#